data_bf0f64357e951ade2a742de4d1c522f5
#
_entry.id   bf0f64357e951ade2a742de4d1c522f5
#
_cell.length_a   1.000
_cell.length_b   1.000
_cell.length_c   1.000
_cell.angle_alpha   90.00
_cell.angle_beta   90.00
_cell.angle_gamma   90.00
#
_symmetry.space_group_name_H-M   'P 1'
#
loop_
_entity.id
_entity.type
_entity.pdbx_description
1 polymer ?
#
loop_
_entity_poly.entity_id
_entity_poly.type
_entity_poly.pdbx_seq_one_letter_code
_entity_poly.pdbx_strand_id
1 'polypeptide(L)'
;GFGNKSFNLDRAFFKWTPKPFVLQAGKFPVPFRKSQLIWDGDVNVEGIAEQFSHKMGNTNLKLILGQFIIDEINPGDDIKLFAYQGILEQQTGLGKFSVALAYYDYADHEDPVTAPTGGTASNNTLSEVKVVDLMGMWSGSAYGKPLKFFAEYAKNTGALAPGQPDLDAAWHAGFAYGKSGQKFADWDIKLLYRVVQTEAV
;
A
#
# COMPACT_ATOMS: atom_id res chain seq x y z
N GLY A 1 -31.14 23.70 20.02
CA GLY A 1 -30.67 22.47 20.61
C GLY A 1 -29.23 22.23 20.24
N PHE A 2 -28.35 21.92 21.18
CA PHE A 2 -26.99 21.49 20.91
C PHE A 2 -27.09 20.06 20.37
N GLY A 3 -26.97 19.89 19.05
CA GLY A 3 -26.91 18.56 18.44
C GLY A 3 -25.69 17.80 18.93
N ASN A 4 -25.84 16.51 19.21
CA ASN A 4 -24.75 15.61 19.52
C ASN A 4 -23.73 15.64 18.36
N LYS A 5 -22.53 16.18 18.60
CA LYS A 5 -21.43 16.07 17.66
C LYS A 5 -20.78 14.72 17.88
N SER A 6 -20.77 13.85 16.88
CA SER A 6 -20.01 12.63 16.91
C SER A 6 -18.51 12.96 16.90
N PHE A 7 -17.77 12.38 17.80
CA PHE A 7 -16.30 12.44 17.81
C PHE A 7 -15.79 11.14 17.19
N ASN A 8 -15.16 11.24 16.03
CA ASN A 8 -14.53 10.10 15.36
C ASN A 8 -13.01 10.16 15.56
N LEU A 9 -12.45 9.10 16.13
CA LEU A 9 -11.01 8.95 16.30
C LEU A 9 -10.41 8.39 15.02
N ASP A 10 -9.66 9.20 14.28
CA ASP A 10 -9.00 8.79 13.03
C ASP A 10 -7.80 7.89 13.29
N ARG A 11 -7.00 8.19 14.33
CA ARG A 11 -5.76 7.47 14.67
C ARG A 11 -5.56 7.43 16.17
N ALA A 12 -5.17 6.24 16.66
CA ALA A 12 -4.70 6.03 18.02
C ALA A 12 -3.73 4.87 18.04
N PHE A 13 -2.45 5.12 18.27
CA PHE A 13 -1.44 4.07 18.22
C PHE A 13 -0.26 4.34 19.15
N PHE A 14 0.38 3.26 19.56
CA PHE A 14 1.67 3.24 20.20
C PHE A 14 2.75 3.05 19.15
N LYS A 15 3.89 3.74 19.30
CA LYS A 15 5.07 3.58 18.44
C LYS A 15 6.33 3.53 19.27
N TRP A 16 7.08 2.44 19.10
CA TRP A 16 8.39 2.26 19.74
C TRP A 16 9.47 2.08 18.68
N THR A 17 10.60 2.79 18.83
CA THR A 17 11.62 2.92 17.79
C THR A 17 13.04 2.62 18.27
N PRO A 18 13.33 1.44 18.86
CA PRO A 18 14.68 1.03 19.16
C PRO A 18 15.38 0.64 17.86
N LYS A 19 16.36 1.44 17.43
CA LYS A 19 17.12 1.09 16.20
C LYS A 19 17.77 -0.28 16.33
N PRO A 20 17.71 -1.15 15.30
CA PRO A 20 17.21 -0.93 13.93
C PRO A 20 15.71 -1.20 13.73
N PHE A 21 14.94 -1.38 14.79
CA PHE A 21 13.54 -1.79 14.77
C PHE A 21 12.58 -0.63 14.98
N VAL A 22 11.36 -0.78 14.46
CA VAL A 22 10.18 0.03 14.77
C VAL A 22 9.03 -0.92 15.01
N LEU A 23 8.31 -0.75 16.11
CA LEU A 23 7.04 -1.43 16.41
C LEU A 23 5.92 -0.40 16.48
N GLN A 24 4.80 -0.66 15.83
CA GLN A 24 3.58 0.13 15.91
C GLN A 24 2.41 -0.80 16.25
N ALA A 25 1.49 -0.34 17.13
CA ALA A 25 0.28 -1.08 17.49
C ALA A 25 -0.88 -0.11 17.70
N GLY A 26 -2.08 -0.45 17.20
CA GLY A 26 -3.30 0.34 17.22
C GLY A 26 -3.76 0.76 15.83
N LYS A 27 -4.38 1.94 15.68
CA LYS A 27 -4.85 2.48 14.41
C LYS A 27 -3.90 3.55 13.88
N PHE A 28 -3.21 3.26 12.78
CA PHE A 28 -2.15 4.11 12.21
C PHE A 28 -2.11 4.05 10.68
N PRO A 29 -1.44 5.03 10.01
CA PRO A 29 -1.28 5.01 8.56
C PRO A 29 -0.58 3.75 8.07
N VAL A 30 -0.99 3.24 6.91
CA VAL A 30 -0.35 2.09 6.26
C VAL A 30 1.18 2.23 6.28
N PRO A 31 1.93 1.27 6.90
CA PRO A 31 3.37 1.40 7.12
C PRO A 31 4.22 1.06 5.90
N PHE A 32 3.61 0.46 4.87
CA PHE A 32 4.28 0.03 3.65
C PHE A 32 4.62 1.21 2.74
N ARG A 33 5.63 1.01 1.87
CA ARG A 33 5.74 1.83 0.66
C ARG A 33 4.51 1.51 -0.19
N LYS A 34 3.78 2.52 -0.55
CA LYS A 34 2.51 2.40 -1.26
C LYS A 34 2.45 3.32 -2.46
N SER A 35 1.66 2.93 -3.44
CA SER A 35 1.12 3.78 -4.49
C SER A 35 -0.40 3.75 -4.43
N GLN A 36 -1.05 4.50 -5.31
CA GLN A 36 -2.51 4.46 -5.47
C GLN A 36 -2.99 3.24 -6.29
N LEU A 37 -2.16 2.23 -6.51
CA LEU A 37 -2.60 1.00 -7.17
C LEU A 37 -3.31 0.07 -6.20
N ILE A 38 -2.73 -0.16 -5.02
CA ILE A 38 -3.26 -1.06 -3.97
C ILE A 38 -3.83 -0.27 -2.80
N TRP A 39 -3.16 0.80 -2.37
CA TRP A 39 -3.52 1.54 -1.17
C TRP A 39 -3.94 2.96 -1.49
N ASP A 40 -5.12 3.37 -1.04
CA ASP A 40 -5.47 4.78 -1.07
C ASP A 40 -4.61 5.59 -0.07
N GLY A 41 -4.46 6.87 -0.35
CA GLY A 41 -3.53 7.76 0.36
C GLY A 41 -3.86 7.97 1.83
N ASP A 42 -5.13 7.91 2.19
CA ASP A 42 -5.68 8.22 3.51
C ASP A 42 -6.09 7.01 4.36
N VAL A 43 -5.88 5.78 3.85
CA VAL A 43 -6.19 4.56 4.60
C VAL A 43 -5.32 4.46 5.86
N ASN A 44 -5.98 4.21 6.99
CA ASN A 44 -5.37 3.82 8.26
C ASN A 44 -5.72 2.36 8.55
N VAL A 45 -4.71 1.58 8.93
CA VAL A 45 -4.86 0.17 9.31
C VAL A 45 -4.93 0.03 10.83
N GLU A 46 -5.62 -0.99 11.31
CA GLU A 46 -5.71 -1.32 12.72
C GLU A 46 -5.03 -2.66 12.98
N GLY A 47 -4.06 -2.70 13.91
CA GLY A 47 -3.30 -3.90 14.21
C GLY A 47 -1.89 -3.62 14.67
N ILE A 48 -0.95 -4.46 14.22
CA ILE A 48 0.46 -4.42 14.59
C ILE A 48 1.32 -4.36 13.33
N ALA A 49 2.36 -3.53 13.35
CA ALA A 49 3.38 -3.51 12.32
C ALA A 49 4.78 -3.46 12.92
N GLU A 50 5.67 -4.26 12.34
CA GLU A 50 7.08 -4.38 12.70
C GLU A 50 7.94 -3.97 11.52
N GLN A 51 8.95 -3.16 11.75
CA GLN A 51 9.88 -2.74 10.71
C GLN A 51 11.30 -2.95 11.19
N PHE A 52 12.13 -3.52 10.33
CA PHE A 52 13.58 -3.59 10.45
C PHE A 52 14.22 -2.77 9.35
N SER A 53 15.28 -1.99 9.68
CA SER A 53 16.02 -1.19 8.71
C SER A 53 17.52 -1.35 8.92
N HIS A 54 18.24 -1.67 7.85
CA HIS A 54 19.68 -1.83 7.88
C HIS A 54 20.35 -1.07 6.73
N LYS A 55 21.32 -0.22 7.08
CA LYS A 55 22.07 0.59 6.11
C LYS A 55 23.50 0.07 5.97
N MET A 56 23.88 -0.24 4.71
CA MET A 56 25.22 -0.69 4.32
C MET A 56 25.79 0.27 3.28
N GLY A 57 26.61 1.22 3.70
CA GLY A 57 27.16 2.23 2.79
C GLY A 57 26.04 3.02 2.08
N ASN A 58 25.98 2.89 0.76
CA ASN A 58 24.99 3.55 -0.09
C ASN A 58 23.69 2.74 -0.29
N THR A 59 23.61 1.55 0.33
CA THR A 59 22.44 0.65 0.25
C THR A 59 21.65 0.72 1.54
N ASN A 60 20.32 0.76 1.44
CA ASN A 60 19.41 0.67 2.57
C ASN A 60 18.41 -0.46 2.32
N LEU A 61 18.38 -1.44 3.23
CA LEU A 61 17.41 -2.52 3.27
C LEU A 61 16.37 -2.22 4.35
N LYS A 62 15.09 -2.41 4.02
CA LYS A 62 13.99 -2.32 4.96
C LYS A 62 13.07 -3.53 4.77
N LEU A 63 12.67 -4.13 5.88
CA LEU A 63 11.66 -5.19 5.95
C LEU A 63 10.51 -4.68 6.81
N ILE A 64 9.28 -4.91 6.38
CA ILE A 64 8.06 -4.50 7.10
C ILE A 64 7.15 -5.71 7.14
N LEU A 65 6.66 -6.03 8.32
CA LEU A 65 5.65 -7.06 8.58
C LEU A 65 4.42 -6.35 9.13
N GLY A 66 3.24 -6.80 8.76
CA GLY A 66 1.98 -6.24 9.25
C GLY A 66 0.94 -7.32 9.47
N GLN A 67 0.18 -7.17 10.55
CA GLN A 67 -0.97 -8.00 10.90
C GLN A 67 -2.10 -7.05 11.27
N PHE A 68 -3.15 -7.00 10.42
CA PHE A 68 -4.21 -6.01 10.52
C PHE A 68 -5.57 -6.67 10.52
N ILE A 69 -6.52 -6.04 11.20
CA ILE A 69 -7.95 -6.26 11.04
C ILE A 69 -8.42 -5.27 9.98
N ILE A 70 -9.04 -5.76 8.91
CA ILE A 70 -9.51 -4.93 7.81
C ILE A 70 -11.00 -4.66 7.97
N ASP A 71 -11.77 -5.64 8.39
CA ASP A 71 -13.19 -5.50 8.67
C ASP A 71 -13.59 -6.39 9.85
N GLU A 72 -14.38 -5.83 10.77
CA GLU A 72 -14.97 -6.54 11.90
C GLU A 72 -16.36 -7.00 11.53
N ILE A 73 -16.57 -8.33 11.48
CA ILE A 73 -17.82 -8.94 11.05
C ILE A 73 -18.49 -9.59 12.24
N ASN A 74 -19.68 -9.12 12.61
CA ASN A 74 -20.45 -9.69 13.72
C ASN A 74 -21.89 -10.06 13.29
N PRO A 75 -22.32 -11.35 13.38
CA PRO A 75 -21.50 -12.51 13.72
C PRO A 75 -20.70 -13.02 12.52
N GLY A 76 -19.45 -13.43 12.75
CA GLY A 76 -18.57 -14.02 11.73
C GLY A 76 -17.10 -13.86 12.10
N ASP A 77 -16.21 -14.34 11.25
CA ASP A 77 -14.79 -14.15 11.39
C ASP A 77 -14.37 -12.82 10.77
N ASP A 78 -13.51 -12.08 11.50
CA ASP A 78 -12.99 -10.81 11.01
C ASP A 78 -12.06 -11.02 9.81
N ILE A 79 -12.15 -10.15 8.82
CA ILE A 79 -11.20 -10.12 7.70
C ILE A 79 -9.86 -9.61 8.20
N LYS A 80 -8.83 -10.45 8.07
CA LYS A 80 -7.46 -10.15 8.50
C LYS A 80 -6.56 -9.97 7.30
N LEU A 81 -5.58 -9.10 7.43
CA LEU A 81 -4.52 -8.92 6.45
C LEU A 81 -3.17 -9.25 7.07
N PHE A 82 -2.49 -10.22 6.51
CA PHE A 82 -1.07 -10.48 6.75
C PHE A 82 -0.26 -9.89 5.59
N ALA A 83 0.62 -8.95 5.89
CA ALA A 83 1.32 -8.22 4.86
C ALA A 83 2.82 -8.16 5.12
N TYR A 84 3.60 -8.35 4.07
CA TYR A 84 5.06 -8.41 4.11
C TYR A 84 5.62 -7.53 3.01
N GLN A 85 6.62 -6.71 3.31
CA GLN A 85 7.28 -5.89 2.27
C GLN A 85 8.77 -5.80 2.51
N GLY A 86 9.56 -6.12 1.47
CA GLY A 86 10.98 -5.86 1.39
C GLY A 86 11.26 -4.65 0.51
N ILE A 87 12.11 -3.73 0.95
CA ILE A 87 12.50 -2.55 0.19
C ILE A 87 14.02 -2.47 0.12
N LEU A 88 14.54 -2.36 -1.09
CA LEU A 88 15.95 -2.10 -1.35
C LEU A 88 16.10 -0.72 -1.99
N GLU A 89 16.95 0.11 -1.42
CA GLU A 89 17.29 1.43 -1.94
C GLU A 89 18.80 1.52 -2.16
N GLN A 90 19.21 1.98 -3.34
CA GLN A 90 20.62 2.17 -3.70
C GLN A 90 20.86 3.61 -4.15
N GLN A 91 21.74 4.32 -3.45
CA GLN A 91 22.22 5.63 -3.89
C GLN A 91 23.42 5.43 -4.82
N THR A 92 23.39 6.07 -5.99
CA THR A 92 24.45 6.06 -6.99
C THR A 92 24.78 7.47 -7.44
N GLY A 93 25.84 7.64 -8.25
CA GLY A 93 26.15 8.93 -8.90
C GLY A 93 25.09 9.39 -9.89
N LEU A 94 24.24 8.50 -10.40
CA LEU A 94 23.16 8.79 -11.33
C LEU A 94 21.82 9.07 -10.63
N GLY A 95 21.76 8.97 -9.30
CA GLY A 95 20.54 9.14 -8.54
C GLY A 95 20.24 7.93 -7.63
N LYS A 96 19.02 7.88 -7.10
CA LYS A 96 18.56 6.84 -6.18
C LYS A 96 17.66 5.85 -6.92
N PHE A 97 18.05 4.58 -6.92
CA PHE A 97 17.22 3.45 -7.34
C PHE A 97 16.52 2.86 -6.13
N SER A 98 15.31 2.38 -6.34
CA SER A 98 14.53 1.74 -5.28
C SER A 98 13.62 0.67 -5.86
N VAL A 99 13.63 -0.51 -5.21
CA VAL A 99 12.72 -1.62 -5.53
C VAL A 99 12.03 -2.02 -4.23
N ALA A 100 10.72 -2.28 -4.32
CA ALA A 100 9.96 -2.88 -3.24
C ALA A 100 9.18 -4.08 -3.78
N LEU A 101 9.18 -5.17 -3.01
CA LEU A 101 8.36 -6.35 -3.24
C LEU A 101 7.48 -6.54 -2.01
N ALA A 102 6.18 -6.65 -2.23
CA ALA A 102 5.22 -6.91 -1.16
C ALA A 102 4.36 -8.14 -1.47
N TYR A 103 3.83 -8.73 -0.40
CA TYR A 103 2.82 -9.78 -0.43
C TYR A 103 1.74 -9.43 0.59
N TYR A 104 0.50 -9.46 0.15
CA TYR A 104 -0.69 -9.16 0.94
C TYR A 104 -1.61 -10.37 0.92
N ASP A 105 -1.89 -10.97 2.07
CA ASP A 105 -2.76 -12.13 2.24
C ASP A 105 -3.99 -11.71 3.06
N TYR A 106 -5.13 -11.59 2.39
CA TYR A 106 -6.41 -11.28 3.03
C TYR A 106 -7.09 -12.59 3.45
N ALA A 107 -6.86 -12.99 4.69
CA ALA A 107 -7.47 -14.18 5.28
C ALA A 107 -8.94 -13.93 5.66
N ASP A 108 -9.73 -14.98 5.60
CA ASP A 108 -11.15 -15.01 5.97
C ASP A 108 -12.05 -14.13 5.08
N HIS A 109 -11.56 -13.72 3.89
CA HIS A 109 -12.29 -12.91 2.92
C HIS A 109 -13.39 -13.71 2.19
N GLU A 110 -13.28 -15.04 2.12
CA GLU A 110 -14.13 -15.91 1.29
C GLU A 110 -15.39 -16.42 2.01
N ASP A 111 -15.63 -16.06 3.27
CA ASP A 111 -16.78 -16.58 3.99
C ASP A 111 -18.09 -15.98 3.42
N PRO A 112 -18.91 -16.76 2.68
CA PRO A 112 -20.14 -16.27 2.07
C PRO A 112 -21.21 -15.91 3.11
N VAL A 113 -21.04 -16.32 4.37
CA VAL A 113 -21.96 -16.00 5.47
C VAL A 113 -21.79 -14.55 5.93
N THR A 114 -20.64 -13.96 5.65
CA THR A 114 -20.24 -12.64 6.15
C THR A 114 -20.41 -11.52 5.13
N ALA A 115 -20.88 -11.83 3.90
CA ALA A 115 -21.25 -10.77 2.95
C ALA A 115 -22.30 -9.85 3.59
N PRO A 116 -21.99 -8.55 3.88
CA PRO A 116 -22.92 -7.68 4.55
C PRO A 116 -24.20 -7.58 3.72
N THR A 117 -25.30 -8.06 4.26
CA THR A 117 -26.64 -7.84 3.69
C THR A 117 -26.92 -6.35 3.78
N GLY A 118 -26.62 -5.60 2.73
CA GLY A 118 -26.93 -4.17 2.61
C GLY A 118 -25.78 -3.22 2.25
N GLY A 119 -24.54 -3.68 2.16
CA GLY A 119 -23.46 -2.89 1.56
C GLY A 119 -23.57 -2.93 0.03
N THR A 120 -23.22 -1.84 -0.64
CA THR A 120 -23.01 -1.86 -2.09
C THR A 120 -21.85 -2.80 -2.38
N ALA A 121 -22.19 -4.00 -2.85
CA ALA A 121 -21.29 -5.13 -3.10
C ALA A 121 -20.31 -4.87 -4.27
N SER A 122 -19.66 -3.72 -4.30
CA SER A 122 -18.73 -3.41 -5.40
C SER A 122 -17.39 -4.11 -5.31
N ASN A 123 -17.07 -4.78 -4.17
CA ASN A 123 -15.80 -5.45 -3.97
C ASN A 123 -15.93 -6.86 -3.35
N ASN A 124 -17.13 -7.44 -3.30
CA ASN A 124 -17.30 -8.83 -2.88
C ASN A 124 -16.92 -9.75 -4.03
N THR A 125 -15.63 -9.91 -4.27
CA THR A 125 -15.16 -11.01 -5.09
C THR A 125 -15.27 -12.29 -4.24
N LEU A 126 -15.81 -13.36 -4.82
CA LEU A 126 -15.78 -14.69 -4.22
C LEU A 126 -14.39 -15.34 -4.38
N SER A 127 -13.43 -14.61 -4.90
CA SER A 127 -12.06 -15.04 -5.14
C SER A 127 -11.20 -14.80 -3.92
N GLU A 128 -10.21 -15.65 -3.69
CA GLU A 128 -9.16 -15.37 -2.73
C GLU A 128 -8.39 -14.10 -3.11
N VAL A 129 -8.03 -13.28 -2.14
CA VAL A 129 -7.22 -12.09 -2.36
C VAL A 129 -5.84 -12.28 -1.73
N LYS A 130 -4.87 -12.63 -2.59
CA LYS A 130 -3.45 -12.81 -2.24
C LYS A 130 -2.58 -12.06 -3.25
N VAL A 131 -2.24 -10.83 -2.95
CA VAL A 131 -1.60 -9.93 -3.91
C VAL A 131 -0.09 -9.93 -3.76
N VAL A 132 0.62 -10.21 -4.85
CA VAL A 132 2.05 -9.92 -5.00
C VAL A 132 2.18 -8.57 -5.68
N ASP A 133 2.99 -7.67 -5.14
CA ASP A 133 3.18 -6.32 -5.62
C ASP A 133 4.67 -5.98 -5.76
N LEU A 134 5.08 -5.56 -6.96
CA LEU A 134 6.43 -5.17 -7.30
C LEU A 134 6.47 -3.71 -7.74
N MET A 135 7.20 -2.89 -6.99
CA MET A 135 7.40 -1.47 -7.30
C MET A 135 8.86 -1.19 -7.68
N GLY A 136 9.07 -0.42 -8.72
CA GLY A 136 10.37 0.12 -9.12
C GLY A 136 10.33 1.65 -9.19
N MET A 137 11.39 2.30 -8.74
CA MET A 137 11.51 3.75 -8.81
C MET A 137 12.97 4.17 -9.01
N TRP A 138 13.17 5.13 -9.89
CA TRP A 138 14.40 5.91 -9.97
C TRP A 138 14.10 7.38 -9.69
N SER A 139 14.97 8.04 -8.94
CA SER A 139 14.87 9.46 -8.61
C SER A 139 16.23 10.13 -8.80
N GLY A 140 16.27 11.17 -9.57
CA GLY A 140 17.45 11.95 -9.86
C GLY A 140 17.11 13.40 -10.17
N SER A 141 17.93 14.04 -11.00
CA SER A 141 17.67 15.40 -11.48
C SER A 141 18.03 15.53 -12.96
N ALA A 142 17.32 16.40 -13.66
CA ALA A 142 17.63 16.82 -15.02
C ALA A 142 17.44 18.33 -15.14
N TYR A 143 18.39 19.02 -15.73
CA TYR A 143 18.38 20.48 -15.88
C TYR A 143 18.10 21.22 -14.55
N GLY A 144 18.69 20.73 -13.45
CA GLY A 144 18.54 21.31 -12.12
C GLY A 144 17.19 21.10 -11.45
N LYS A 145 16.27 20.34 -12.05
CA LYS A 145 14.96 20.00 -11.48
C LYS A 145 14.87 18.51 -11.13
N PRO A 146 14.12 18.14 -10.07
CA PRO A 146 13.87 16.74 -9.72
C PRO A 146 13.22 15.99 -10.89
N LEU A 147 13.67 14.77 -11.14
CA LEU A 147 13.09 13.84 -12.11
C LEU A 147 12.92 12.49 -11.47
N LYS A 148 11.75 11.89 -11.63
CA LYS A 148 11.40 10.57 -11.09
C LYS A 148 10.75 9.73 -12.18
N PHE A 149 11.16 8.47 -12.30
CA PHE A 149 10.45 7.42 -13.02
C PHE A 149 9.96 6.39 -12.04
N PHE A 150 8.78 5.84 -12.27
CA PHE A 150 8.21 4.81 -11.42
C PHE A 150 7.36 3.84 -12.23
N ALA A 151 7.33 2.60 -11.79
CA ALA A 151 6.46 1.56 -12.31
C ALA A 151 6.08 0.62 -11.15
N GLU A 152 4.90 0.01 -11.28
CA GLU A 152 4.37 -0.96 -10.33
C GLU A 152 3.56 -2.00 -11.09
N TYR A 153 3.65 -3.23 -10.64
CA TYR A 153 2.88 -4.35 -11.12
C TYR A 153 2.37 -5.15 -9.93
N ALA A 154 1.07 -5.34 -9.86
CA ALA A 154 0.40 -6.15 -8.85
C ALA A 154 -0.34 -7.29 -9.51
N LYS A 155 -0.34 -8.46 -8.87
CA LYS A 155 -1.09 -9.62 -9.33
C LYS A 155 -1.73 -10.32 -8.13
N ASN A 156 -3.05 -10.56 -8.23
CA ASN A 156 -3.71 -11.49 -7.34
C ASN A 156 -3.30 -12.93 -7.70
N THR A 157 -2.73 -13.65 -6.75
CA THR A 157 -2.27 -15.03 -6.88
C THR A 157 -3.18 -16.01 -6.13
N GLY A 158 -4.26 -15.51 -5.53
CA GLY A 158 -5.30 -16.31 -4.90
C GLY A 158 -6.13 -17.09 -5.92
N ALA A 159 -6.87 -18.07 -5.46
CA ALA A 159 -7.76 -18.84 -6.29
C ALA A 159 -8.93 -17.98 -6.78
N LEU A 160 -9.16 -17.93 -8.09
CA LEU A 160 -10.31 -17.24 -8.65
C LEU A 160 -11.59 -18.04 -8.43
N ALA A 161 -12.70 -17.34 -8.17
CA ALA A 161 -14.00 -17.99 -8.05
C ALA A 161 -14.41 -18.65 -9.38
N PRO A 162 -15.16 -19.75 -9.34
CA PRO A 162 -15.60 -20.45 -10.54
C PRO A 162 -16.34 -19.52 -11.52
N GLY A 163 -15.87 -19.47 -12.78
CA GLY A 163 -16.46 -18.66 -13.83
C GLY A 163 -15.96 -17.22 -13.91
N GLN A 164 -15.07 -16.81 -13.03
CA GLN A 164 -14.40 -15.51 -13.14
C GLN A 164 -13.34 -15.54 -14.26
N PRO A 165 -13.21 -14.44 -15.03
CA PRO A 165 -12.16 -14.34 -16.02
C PRO A 165 -10.79 -14.18 -15.35
N ASP A 166 -9.72 -14.61 -16.04
CA ASP A 166 -8.32 -14.41 -15.61
C ASP A 166 -7.90 -12.95 -15.81
N LEU A 167 -8.47 -12.05 -14.99
CA LEU A 167 -8.27 -10.61 -14.99
C LEU A 167 -7.72 -10.16 -13.62
N ASP A 168 -6.59 -10.75 -13.25
CA ASP A 168 -6.01 -10.71 -11.91
C ASP A 168 -4.78 -9.80 -11.78
N ALA A 169 -4.49 -8.98 -12.79
CA ALA A 169 -3.32 -8.11 -12.81
C ALA A 169 -3.66 -6.63 -12.91
N ALA A 170 -2.86 -5.82 -12.24
CA ALA A 170 -2.89 -4.38 -12.34
C ALA A 170 -1.47 -3.84 -12.50
N TRP A 171 -1.32 -2.73 -13.22
CA TRP A 171 -0.04 -2.08 -13.32
C TRP A 171 -0.17 -0.60 -13.61
N HIS A 172 0.85 0.14 -13.25
CA HIS A 172 1.02 1.50 -13.72
C HIS A 172 2.50 1.82 -13.96
N ALA A 173 2.73 2.81 -14.83
CA ALA A 173 4.05 3.41 -15.02
C ALA A 173 3.90 4.89 -15.31
N GLY A 174 4.92 5.66 -14.93
CA GLY A 174 4.89 7.09 -15.15
C GLY A 174 6.18 7.79 -14.78
N PHE A 175 6.15 9.12 -14.94
CA PHE A 175 7.23 9.97 -14.49
C PHE A 175 6.69 11.26 -13.87
N ALA A 176 7.54 11.91 -13.08
CA ALA A 176 7.32 13.24 -12.55
C ALA A 176 8.56 14.09 -12.75
N TYR A 177 8.38 15.32 -13.23
CA TYR A 177 9.46 16.28 -13.46
C TYR A 177 9.12 17.64 -12.87
N GLY A 178 10.06 18.24 -12.17
CA GLY A 178 9.88 19.52 -11.49
C GLY A 178 9.39 19.35 -10.05
N LYS A 179 9.11 20.44 -9.40
CA LYS A 179 8.57 20.54 -8.06
C LYS A 179 7.82 21.84 -7.92
N SER A 180 6.51 21.76 -7.66
CA SER A 180 5.65 22.93 -7.43
C SER A 180 5.60 23.34 -5.94
N GLY A 181 5.11 24.54 -5.68
CA GLY A 181 4.74 24.98 -4.34
C GLY A 181 5.88 25.42 -3.42
N GLN A 182 7.10 25.62 -3.92
CA GLN A 182 8.24 26.12 -3.14
C GLN A 182 8.47 27.61 -3.30
N LYS A 183 8.29 28.12 -4.53
CA LYS A 183 8.47 29.53 -4.90
C LYS A 183 7.42 29.94 -5.92
N PHE A 184 7.27 31.26 -6.12
CA PHE A 184 6.46 31.78 -7.20
C PHE A 184 6.95 31.24 -8.55
N ALA A 185 6.03 30.82 -9.41
CA ALA A 185 6.26 30.21 -10.73
C ALA A 185 6.96 28.83 -10.71
N ASP A 186 7.05 28.15 -9.57
CA ASP A 186 7.41 26.73 -9.55
C ASP A 186 6.30 25.89 -10.20
N TRP A 187 6.71 24.87 -10.95
CA TRP A 187 5.82 23.95 -11.63
C TRP A 187 6.35 22.53 -11.63
N ASP A 188 5.44 21.57 -11.73
CA ASP A 188 5.75 20.18 -11.97
C ASP A 188 4.78 19.56 -12.97
N ILE A 189 5.23 18.50 -13.61
CA ILE A 189 4.42 17.65 -14.49
C ILE A 189 4.53 16.23 -13.99
N LYS A 190 3.39 15.56 -13.86
CA LYS A 190 3.31 14.11 -13.60
C LYS A 190 2.45 13.48 -14.68
N LEU A 191 3.00 12.47 -15.36
CA LEU A 191 2.27 11.60 -16.27
C LEU A 191 2.23 10.20 -15.69
N LEU A 192 1.06 9.57 -15.75
CA LEU A 192 0.80 8.24 -15.25
C LEU A 192 -0.13 7.52 -16.22
N TYR A 193 0.24 6.32 -16.63
CA TYR A 193 -0.65 5.38 -17.30
C TYR A 193 -0.92 4.20 -16.37
N ARG A 194 -2.19 3.79 -16.26
CA ARG A 194 -2.63 2.74 -15.33
C ARG A 194 -3.63 1.81 -16.02
N VAL A 195 -3.48 0.52 -15.74
CA VAL A 195 -4.43 -0.54 -16.06
C VAL A 195 -4.73 -1.31 -14.77
N VAL A 196 -6.00 -1.52 -14.48
CA VAL A 196 -6.47 -2.32 -13.34
C VAL A 196 -7.53 -3.28 -13.86
N GLN A 197 -7.27 -4.57 -13.70
CA GLN A 197 -8.24 -5.62 -14.03
C GLN A 197 -9.12 -5.91 -12.80
N THR A 198 -10.26 -6.54 -13.01
CA THR A 198 -11.34 -6.66 -12.02
C THR A 198 -10.94 -7.41 -10.74
N GLU A 199 -10.11 -8.45 -10.87
CA GLU A 199 -9.70 -9.33 -9.76
C GLU A 199 -8.27 -9.05 -9.26
N ALA A 200 -7.67 -7.92 -9.64
CA ALA A 200 -6.24 -7.69 -9.45
C ALA A 200 -5.84 -7.25 -8.03
N VAL A 201 -6.68 -6.44 -7.38
CA VAL A 201 -6.39 -5.77 -6.11
C VAL A 201 -7.67 -5.39 -5.37
#